data_0353073cc26138f344ba8fba1676c3bf
#
_entry.id   0353073cc26138f344ba8fba1676c3bf
#
_cell.length_a   1.000
_cell.length_b   1.000
_cell.length_c   1.000
_cell.angle_alpha   90.00
_cell.angle_beta   90.00
_cell.angle_gamma   90.00
#
_symmetry.space_group_name_H-M   'P 1'
#
loop_
_entity.id
_entity.type
_entity.pdbx_description
1 polymer ?
#
loop_
_entity_poly.entity_id
_entity_poly.type
_entity_poly.pdbx_seq_one_letter_code
_entity_poly.pdbx_strand_id
1 'polypeptide(L)'
;MLSICIPVFNYDARPLVGELCRQAASVTEEIEILVYDDGSGASTRSLNAPLQDLAGVRYREMTENLGRSAIRNRMAQEAAGDCLLMLDVDCWPGPEFLASYLQNTDSPVVVGGTRYAPEPPTDPRLYLHWNYGRRRESKAPARRYHPSFQSSNFLVHRQVMLAHPFPKLRGNGHEDTLWGQLLVPANISVRYIDNPVIHLGLETDTKFLAKQREAVESLKRLRKEHPTLRTRLTTFADRYPKFTALLAYLPEERLKRRVLEKGSLRALDLLKLKWWMHGLLPTMNYV
;
A
#
# COMPACT_ATOMS: atom_id res chain seq x y z
N MET A 1 14.83 19.59 6.30
CA MET A 1 14.34 19.42 4.92
C MET A 1 13.47 18.16 4.84
N LEU A 2 12.32 18.23 4.13
CA LEU A 2 11.41 17.11 3.89
C LEU A 2 11.43 16.73 2.40
N SER A 3 11.61 15.43 2.10
CA SER A 3 11.50 14.91 0.73
C SER A 3 10.16 14.16 0.58
N ILE A 4 9.30 14.62 -0.33
CA ILE A 4 8.05 13.94 -0.68
C ILE A 4 8.36 12.97 -1.82
N CYS A 5 8.14 11.68 -1.59
CA CYS A 5 8.50 10.60 -2.50
C CYS A 5 7.23 9.98 -3.12
N ILE A 6 7.03 10.18 -4.41
CA ILE A 6 5.84 9.73 -5.15
C ILE A 6 6.27 8.74 -6.24
N PRO A 7 6.17 7.43 -6.00
CA PRO A 7 6.35 6.44 -7.04
C PRO A 7 5.14 6.44 -7.99
N VAL A 8 5.39 6.44 -9.30
CA VAL A 8 4.37 6.52 -10.34
C VAL A 8 4.46 5.30 -11.25
N PHE A 9 3.33 4.68 -11.55
CA PHE A 9 3.22 3.66 -12.59
C PHE A 9 1.87 3.74 -13.29
N ASN A 10 1.87 4.12 -14.56
CA ASN A 10 0.70 4.26 -15.41
C ASN A 10 -0.42 5.14 -14.79
N TYR A 11 -0.03 6.28 -14.20
CA TYR A 11 -0.94 7.21 -13.54
C TYR A 11 -0.57 8.67 -13.82
N ASP A 12 -1.55 9.56 -13.92
CA ASP A 12 -1.34 11.01 -14.05
C ASP A 12 -1.00 11.61 -12.68
N ALA A 13 0.25 11.96 -12.47
CA ALA A 13 0.75 12.52 -11.21
C ALA A 13 0.54 14.04 -11.09
N ARG A 14 0.25 14.74 -12.19
CA ARG A 14 0.21 16.21 -12.24
C ARG A 14 -0.76 16.85 -11.24
N PRO A 15 -2.02 16.33 -11.05
CA PRO A 15 -2.93 16.93 -10.08
C PRO A 15 -2.40 16.84 -8.64
N LEU A 16 -1.86 15.67 -8.26
CA LEU A 16 -1.30 15.44 -6.93
C LEU A 16 -0.07 16.32 -6.69
N VAL A 17 0.85 16.36 -7.65
CA VAL A 17 2.07 17.18 -7.54
C VAL A 17 1.72 18.66 -7.46
N GLY A 18 0.76 19.13 -8.27
CA GLY A 18 0.28 20.53 -8.21
C GLY A 18 -0.28 20.90 -6.83
N GLU A 19 -1.07 20.01 -6.21
CA GLU A 19 -1.59 20.25 -4.86
C GLU A 19 -0.46 20.25 -3.82
N LEU A 20 0.52 19.35 -3.93
CA LEU A 20 1.65 19.31 -3.02
C LEU A 20 2.57 20.54 -3.16
N CYS A 21 2.79 21.03 -4.38
CA CYS A 21 3.51 22.30 -4.62
C CYS A 21 2.76 23.48 -3.96
N ARG A 22 1.43 23.52 -4.07
CA ARG A 22 0.62 24.55 -3.42
C ARG A 22 0.76 24.52 -1.89
N GLN A 23 0.72 23.32 -1.29
CA GLN A 23 0.92 23.18 0.17
C GLN A 23 2.37 23.49 0.57
N ALA A 24 3.35 23.09 -0.23
CA ALA A 24 4.76 23.39 0.02
C ALA A 24 5.03 24.89 0.06
N ALA A 25 4.37 25.68 -0.79
CA ALA A 25 4.49 27.14 -0.79
C ALA A 25 3.90 27.82 0.47
N SER A 26 3.12 27.12 1.28
CA SER A 26 2.49 27.65 2.51
C SER A 26 3.21 27.24 3.80
N VAL A 27 4.29 26.49 3.72
CA VAL A 27 5.12 26.09 4.87
C VAL A 27 6.49 26.75 4.79
N THR A 28 7.19 26.83 5.92
CA THR A 28 8.53 27.47 6.01
C THR A 28 9.67 26.50 5.77
N GLU A 29 9.40 25.21 5.91
CA GLU A 29 10.38 24.15 5.75
C GLU A 29 10.73 23.95 4.28
N GLU A 30 11.99 23.67 4.03
CA GLU A 30 12.47 23.32 2.71
C GLU A 30 11.92 21.95 2.29
N ILE A 31 11.26 21.91 1.12
CA ILE A 31 10.59 20.71 0.58
C ILE A 31 11.09 20.42 -0.83
N GLU A 32 11.50 19.19 -1.08
CA GLU A 32 11.65 18.65 -2.43
C GLU A 32 10.56 17.61 -2.73
N ILE A 33 10.15 17.51 -3.98
CA ILE A 33 9.17 16.53 -4.43
C ILE A 33 9.82 15.62 -5.46
N LEU A 34 10.01 14.36 -5.12
CA LEU A 34 10.54 13.33 -5.99
C LEU A 34 9.38 12.60 -6.65
N VAL A 35 9.31 12.63 -7.97
CA VAL A 35 8.30 11.93 -8.76
C VAL A 35 9.02 10.93 -9.66
N TYR A 36 9.03 9.66 -9.27
CA TYR A 36 9.77 8.63 -10.00
C TYR A 36 8.80 7.71 -10.74
N ASP A 37 8.85 7.80 -12.07
CA ASP A 37 8.08 6.94 -12.97
C ASP A 37 8.76 5.56 -13.06
N ASP A 38 8.08 4.56 -12.57
CA ASP A 38 8.56 3.17 -12.46
C ASP A 38 8.32 2.37 -13.76
N GLY A 39 8.72 2.93 -14.90
CA GLY A 39 8.63 2.27 -16.20
C GLY A 39 7.22 2.27 -16.80
N SER A 40 6.49 3.37 -16.68
CA SER A 40 5.17 3.54 -17.31
C SER A 40 5.22 3.49 -18.84
N GLY A 41 4.06 3.29 -19.45
CA GLY A 41 3.90 3.40 -20.90
C GLY A 41 4.18 4.82 -21.42
N ALA A 42 4.55 4.94 -22.69
CA ALA A 42 4.97 6.19 -23.32
C ALA A 42 3.95 7.34 -23.16
N SER A 43 2.65 7.04 -23.25
CA SER A 43 1.57 8.04 -23.08
C SER A 43 1.57 8.65 -21.69
N THR A 44 1.75 7.84 -20.65
CA THR A 44 1.81 8.33 -19.25
C THR A 44 3.07 9.13 -19.02
N ARG A 45 4.23 8.69 -19.54
CA ARG A 45 5.48 9.43 -19.43
C ARG A 45 5.38 10.80 -20.09
N SER A 46 4.87 10.88 -21.32
CA SER A 46 4.63 12.14 -22.01
C SER A 46 3.66 13.06 -21.26
N LEU A 47 2.65 12.48 -20.59
CA LEU A 47 1.70 13.23 -19.76
C LEU A 47 2.35 13.86 -18.53
N ASN A 48 3.26 13.14 -17.89
CA ASN A 48 3.94 13.56 -16.67
C ASN A 48 5.25 14.34 -16.91
N ALA A 49 5.82 14.30 -18.12
CA ALA A 49 7.08 14.96 -18.45
C ALA A 49 7.13 16.46 -18.06
N PRO A 50 6.04 17.26 -18.20
CA PRO A 50 6.07 18.67 -17.74
C PRO A 50 6.33 18.88 -16.24
N LEU A 51 6.24 17.84 -15.43
CA LEU A 51 6.57 17.93 -14.00
C LEU A 51 8.04 18.28 -13.74
N GLN A 52 8.94 18.00 -14.68
CA GLN A 52 10.37 18.37 -14.58
C GLN A 52 10.60 19.87 -14.57
N ASP A 53 9.65 20.66 -15.11
CA ASP A 53 9.77 22.13 -15.23
C ASP A 53 9.27 22.86 -13.97
N LEU A 54 8.70 22.13 -13.00
CA LEU A 54 8.19 22.69 -11.75
C LEU A 54 9.34 22.89 -10.74
N ALA A 55 9.42 24.09 -10.16
CA ALA A 55 10.39 24.37 -9.10
C ALA A 55 10.22 23.43 -7.90
N GLY A 56 11.31 22.87 -7.39
CA GLY A 56 11.30 21.95 -6.26
C GLY A 56 10.82 20.53 -6.59
N VAL A 57 10.49 20.25 -7.86
CA VAL A 57 10.09 18.92 -8.32
C VAL A 57 11.24 18.26 -9.10
N ARG A 58 11.54 17.03 -8.78
CA ARG A 58 12.49 16.20 -9.52
C ARG A 58 11.74 15.02 -10.14
N TYR A 59 11.39 15.12 -11.42
CA TYR A 59 10.78 14.05 -12.20
C TYR A 59 11.89 13.16 -12.79
N ARG A 60 11.72 11.84 -12.66
CA ARG A 60 12.66 10.86 -13.20
C ARG A 60 11.96 9.62 -13.71
N GLU A 61 12.31 9.17 -14.92
CA GLU A 61 11.81 7.95 -15.52
C GLU A 61 12.81 6.79 -15.31
N MET A 62 12.28 5.64 -14.87
CA MET A 62 13.04 4.39 -14.85
C MET A 62 12.95 3.72 -16.22
N THR A 63 14.01 3.02 -16.61
CA THR A 63 14.05 2.28 -17.87
C THR A 63 13.15 1.03 -17.86
N GLU A 64 12.91 0.49 -16.65
CA GLU A 64 12.08 -0.70 -16.42
C GLU A 64 11.30 -0.57 -15.11
N ASN A 65 10.25 -1.37 -14.95
CA ASN A 65 9.52 -1.43 -13.69
C ASN A 65 10.31 -2.16 -12.62
N LEU A 66 10.73 -1.41 -11.60
CA LEU A 66 11.49 -1.92 -10.45
C LEU A 66 10.58 -2.58 -9.41
N GLY A 67 9.32 -2.18 -9.37
CA GLY A 67 8.34 -2.57 -8.38
C GLY A 67 8.37 -1.72 -7.10
N ARG A 68 7.25 -1.80 -6.35
CA ARG A 68 6.93 -0.90 -5.22
C ARG A 68 8.02 -0.76 -4.17
N SER A 69 8.64 -1.88 -3.78
CA SER A 69 9.71 -1.87 -2.77
C SER A 69 10.99 -1.21 -3.29
N ALA A 70 11.41 -1.61 -4.49
CA ALA A 70 12.68 -1.15 -5.04
C ALA A 70 12.66 0.34 -5.39
N ILE A 71 11.56 0.83 -5.97
CA ILE A 71 11.41 2.25 -6.28
C ILE A 71 11.43 3.13 -5.03
N ARG A 72 10.72 2.74 -3.94
CA ARG A 72 10.75 3.45 -2.66
C ARG A 72 12.14 3.45 -2.04
N ASN A 73 12.84 2.32 -2.06
CA ASN A 73 14.21 2.23 -1.55
C ASN A 73 15.16 3.14 -2.34
N ARG A 74 15.02 3.19 -3.67
CA ARG A 74 15.79 4.07 -4.52
C ARG A 74 15.53 5.54 -4.22
N MET A 75 14.27 5.92 -4.05
CA MET A 75 13.91 7.28 -3.66
C MET A 75 14.54 7.67 -2.32
N ALA A 76 14.54 6.77 -1.34
CA ALA A 76 15.19 6.99 -0.04
C ALA A 76 16.71 7.18 -0.15
N GLN A 77 17.36 6.50 -1.09
CA GLN A 77 18.82 6.68 -1.34
C GLN A 77 19.12 8.02 -1.98
N GLU A 78 18.27 8.48 -2.89
CA GLU A 78 18.49 9.66 -3.72
C GLU A 78 17.87 10.95 -3.16
N ALA A 79 17.01 10.85 -2.14
CA ALA A 79 16.40 11.97 -1.46
C ALA A 79 17.45 12.79 -0.67
N ALA A 80 17.30 14.10 -0.64
CA ALA A 80 18.18 15.01 0.09
C ALA A 80 17.71 15.25 1.54
N GLY A 81 16.40 15.15 1.82
CA GLY A 81 15.82 15.40 3.13
C GLY A 81 16.12 14.32 4.16
N ASP A 82 16.17 14.72 5.43
CA ASP A 82 16.31 13.80 6.57
C ASP A 82 15.02 13.05 6.88
N CYS A 83 13.88 13.61 6.49
CA CYS A 83 12.56 13.01 6.57
C CYS A 83 12.02 12.75 5.16
N LEU A 84 11.46 11.56 4.97
CA LEU A 84 10.84 11.13 3.73
C LEU A 84 9.34 10.97 3.94
N LEU A 85 8.52 11.67 3.16
CA LEU A 85 7.09 11.46 3.11
C LEU A 85 6.75 10.59 1.88
N MET A 86 6.55 9.30 2.11
CA MET A 86 6.14 8.36 1.08
C MET A 86 4.64 8.49 0.82
N LEU A 87 4.25 8.73 -0.43
CA LEU A 87 2.87 8.95 -0.82
C LEU A 87 2.58 8.23 -2.14
N ASP A 88 1.57 7.37 -2.16
CA ASP A 88 1.12 6.73 -3.39
C ASP A 88 0.42 7.76 -4.30
N VAL A 89 0.69 7.68 -5.61
CA VAL A 89 0.23 8.67 -6.61
C VAL A 89 -1.29 8.77 -6.75
N ASP A 90 -2.01 7.73 -6.39
CA ASP A 90 -3.48 7.63 -6.41
C ASP A 90 -4.15 8.02 -5.07
N CYS A 91 -3.42 8.76 -4.23
CA CYS A 91 -3.86 9.21 -2.92
C CYS A 91 -3.97 10.74 -2.89
N TRP A 92 -5.17 11.26 -2.54
CA TRP A 92 -5.42 12.70 -2.47
C TRP A 92 -5.29 13.23 -1.04
N PRO A 93 -4.40 14.21 -0.78
CA PRO A 93 -4.18 14.77 0.55
C PRO A 93 -5.28 15.76 0.96
N GLY A 94 -5.47 15.91 2.28
CA GLY A 94 -6.25 17.03 2.84
C GLY A 94 -5.51 18.37 2.77
N PRO A 95 -6.18 19.49 3.07
CA PRO A 95 -5.61 20.84 2.93
C PRO A 95 -4.40 21.09 3.85
N GLU A 96 -4.39 20.50 5.05
CA GLU A 96 -3.33 20.66 6.08
C GLU A 96 -2.35 19.47 6.09
N PHE A 97 -2.27 18.73 4.99
CA PHE A 97 -1.57 17.46 4.95
C PHE A 97 -0.07 17.57 5.26
N LEU A 98 0.64 18.52 4.62
CA LEU A 98 2.07 18.73 4.87
C LEU A 98 2.31 19.32 6.25
N ALA A 99 1.56 20.33 6.65
CA ALA A 99 1.69 20.97 7.96
C ALA A 99 1.53 19.94 9.10
N SER A 100 0.57 19.02 8.97
CA SER A 100 0.35 17.96 9.94
C SER A 100 1.54 16.99 10.06
N TYR A 101 2.21 16.66 8.95
CA TYR A 101 3.42 15.84 9.00
C TYR A 101 4.63 16.58 9.57
N LEU A 102 4.80 17.84 9.22
CA LEU A 102 5.91 18.67 9.73
C LEU A 102 5.88 18.81 11.26
N GLN A 103 4.68 18.81 11.86
CA GLN A 103 4.51 18.82 13.32
C GLN A 103 4.87 17.49 14.01
N ASN A 104 5.15 16.44 13.25
CA ASN A 104 5.38 15.08 13.77
C ASN A 104 6.72 14.48 13.33
N THR A 105 7.66 15.30 12.89
CA THR A 105 8.99 14.87 12.41
C THR A 105 9.91 14.37 13.53
N ASP A 106 9.54 14.52 14.78
CA ASP A 106 10.23 13.98 15.95
C ASP A 106 10.14 12.45 16.08
N SER A 107 9.16 11.83 15.41
CA SER A 107 8.97 10.37 15.43
C SER A 107 9.67 9.70 14.25
N PRO A 108 10.35 8.56 14.46
CA PRO A 108 11.11 7.87 13.40
C PRO A 108 10.22 7.36 12.25
N VAL A 109 8.96 7.02 12.55
CA VAL A 109 7.94 6.64 11.56
C VAL A 109 6.58 7.18 11.98
N VAL A 110 5.88 7.84 11.06
CA VAL A 110 4.54 8.41 11.28
C VAL A 110 3.61 7.98 10.16
N VAL A 111 2.45 7.40 10.50
CA VAL A 111 1.46 6.92 9.53
C VAL A 111 0.20 7.75 9.59
N GLY A 112 -0.13 8.45 8.50
CA GLY A 112 -1.33 9.28 8.38
C GLY A 112 -2.60 8.46 8.10
N GLY A 113 -2.46 7.35 7.37
CA GLY A 113 -3.53 6.42 7.03
C GLY A 113 -4.30 6.77 5.77
N THR A 114 -5.28 5.94 5.45
CA THR A 114 -6.05 6.02 4.20
C THR A 114 -7.53 6.05 4.51
N ARG A 115 -8.27 6.84 3.73
CA ARG A 115 -9.74 6.86 3.68
C ARG A 115 -10.21 6.63 2.25
N TYR A 116 -11.47 6.33 2.11
CA TYR A 116 -12.17 6.19 0.84
C TYR A 116 -13.36 7.15 0.83
N ALA A 117 -13.80 7.57 -0.34
CA ALA A 117 -14.94 8.46 -0.48
C ALA A 117 -16.13 7.97 0.36
N PRO A 118 -16.89 8.87 1.02
CA PRO A 118 -18.03 8.48 1.86
C PRO A 118 -19.11 7.78 1.06
N GLU A 119 -19.36 8.23 -0.17
CA GLU A 119 -20.35 7.66 -1.07
C GLU A 119 -19.77 6.54 -1.93
N PRO A 120 -20.56 5.53 -2.27
CA PRO A 120 -20.12 4.47 -3.19
C PRO A 120 -19.84 5.06 -4.58
N PRO A 121 -18.92 4.40 -5.36
CA PRO A 121 -18.65 4.83 -6.71
C PRO A 121 -19.91 4.70 -7.58
N THR A 122 -20.05 5.61 -8.56
CA THR A 122 -21.14 5.56 -9.55
C THR A 122 -21.02 4.36 -10.48
N ASP A 123 -19.80 3.92 -10.78
CA ASP A 123 -19.55 2.66 -11.50
C ASP A 123 -19.66 1.49 -10.53
N PRO A 124 -20.69 0.63 -10.67
CA PRO A 124 -20.88 -0.50 -9.75
C PRO A 124 -19.74 -1.53 -9.80
N ARG A 125 -18.94 -1.55 -10.88
CA ARG A 125 -17.79 -2.45 -11.02
C ARG A 125 -16.63 -2.11 -10.09
N LEU A 126 -16.65 -0.94 -9.45
CA LEU A 126 -15.64 -0.47 -8.49
C LEU A 126 -16.08 -0.69 -7.03
N TYR A 127 -17.28 -1.23 -6.82
CA TYR A 127 -17.91 -1.31 -5.50
C TYR A 127 -17.15 -2.20 -4.51
N LEU A 128 -16.66 -3.34 -4.95
CA LEU A 128 -15.96 -4.29 -4.07
C LEU A 128 -14.68 -3.67 -3.47
N HIS A 129 -13.87 -3.00 -4.31
CA HIS A 129 -12.65 -2.34 -3.85
C HIS A 129 -12.97 -1.22 -2.86
N TRP A 130 -13.92 -0.33 -3.20
CA TRP A 130 -14.37 0.72 -2.31
C TRP A 130 -14.92 0.18 -0.98
N ASN A 131 -15.80 -0.84 -1.00
CA ASN A 131 -16.38 -1.45 0.20
C ASN A 131 -15.31 -2.09 1.09
N TYR A 132 -14.32 -2.76 0.46
CA TYR A 132 -13.17 -3.32 1.18
C TYR A 132 -12.34 -2.21 1.85
N GLY A 133 -11.97 -1.20 1.11
CA GLY A 133 -11.19 -0.08 1.60
C GLY A 133 -11.86 0.62 2.78
N ARG A 134 -13.14 0.98 2.64
CA ARG A 134 -13.90 1.60 3.73
C ARG A 134 -13.99 0.75 4.99
N ARG A 135 -14.17 -0.56 4.86
CA ARG A 135 -14.43 -1.44 6.01
C ARG A 135 -13.18 -2.10 6.58
N ARG A 136 -12.10 -2.21 5.82
CA ARG A 136 -10.90 -2.96 6.22
C ARG A 136 -9.65 -2.08 6.34
N GLU A 137 -9.51 -1.07 5.51
CA GLU A 137 -8.32 -0.21 5.43
C GLU A 137 -8.51 1.12 6.15
N SER A 138 -9.67 1.78 5.99
CA SER A 138 -9.99 3.02 6.69
C SER A 138 -10.17 2.77 8.19
N LYS A 139 -9.14 3.12 8.96
CA LYS A 139 -9.16 2.98 10.42
C LYS A 139 -8.76 4.30 11.08
N ALA A 140 -9.44 4.66 12.16
CA ALA A 140 -9.01 5.75 13.02
C ALA A 140 -7.63 5.42 13.65
N PRO A 141 -6.79 6.42 13.97
CA PRO A 141 -5.45 6.21 14.54
C PRO A 141 -5.44 5.24 15.72
N ALA A 142 -6.35 5.39 16.67
CA ALA A 142 -6.47 4.53 17.85
C ALA A 142 -6.79 3.05 17.55
N ARG A 143 -7.22 2.74 16.32
CA ARG A 143 -7.49 1.36 15.87
C ARG A 143 -6.42 0.81 14.94
N ARG A 144 -5.39 1.59 14.62
CA ARG A 144 -4.22 1.15 13.87
C ARG A 144 -3.22 0.57 14.87
N TYR A 145 -2.54 -0.48 14.48
CA TYR A 145 -1.53 -1.12 15.31
C TYR A 145 -0.36 -1.60 14.44
N HIS A 146 0.80 -1.61 15.03
CA HIS A 146 2.08 -1.79 14.36
C HIS A 146 2.15 -2.95 13.34
N PRO A 147 1.66 -4.17 13.63
CA PRO A 147 1.72 -5.27 12.68
C PRO A 147 0.89 -5.09 11.39
N SER A 148 0.02 -4.08 11.28
CA SER A 148 -0.76 -3.81 10.07
C SER A 148 -0.36 -2.48 9.43
N PHE A 149 0.91 -2.31 9.15
CA PHE A 149 1.44 -1.14 8.47
C PHE A 149 0.82 -0.98 7.07
N GLN A 150 0.55 0.27 6.67
CA GLN A 150 0.07 0.64 5.33
C GLN A 150 1.02 1.69 4.74
N SER A 151 1.56 1.43 3.57
CA SER A 151 2.60 2.24 2.94
C SER A 151 2.11 3.32 1.99
N SER A 152 0.80 3.51 1.87
CA SER A 152 0.22 4.50 0.95
C SER A 152 0.44 5.96 1.37
N ASN A 153 0.68 6.20 2.67
CA ASN A 153 0.81 7.53 3.26
C ASN A 153 1.54 7.45 4.60
N PHE A 154 2.85 7.66 4.60
CA PHE A 154 3.65 7.67 5.83
C PHE A 154 4.91 8.53 5.71
N LEU A 155 5.33 9.13 6.82
CA LEU A 155 6.61 9.78 6.98
C LEU A 155 7.58 8.83 7.68
N VAL A 156 8.84 8.84 7.28
CA VAL A 156 9.91 8.06 7.89
C VAL A 156 11.22 8.85 7.88
N HIS A 157 12.01 8.74 8.93
CA HIS A 157 13.39 9.26 8.91
C HIS A 157 14.19 8.51 7.86
N ARG A 158 14.91 9.25 7.01
CA ARG A 158 15.70 8.68 5.91
C ARG A 158 16.68 7.61 6.39
N GLN A 159 17.35 7.84 7.51
CA GLN A 159 18.27 6.86 8.12
C GLN A 159 17.58 5.53 8.49
N VAL A 160 16.31 5.57 8.93
CA VAL A 160 15.52 4.35 9.22
C VAL A 160 15.30 3.58 7.93
N MET A 161 14.91 4.26 6.86
CA MET A 161 14.65 3.64 5.56
C MET A 161 15.92 3.05 4.94
N LEU A 162 17.08 3.71 5.15
CA LEU A 162 18.39 3.22 4.66
C LEU A 162 18.87 2.01 5.47
N ALA A 163 18.69 2.03 6.79
CA ALA A 163 19.07 0.91 7.67
C ALA A 163 18.11 -0.29 7.55
N HIS A 164 16.83 -0.03 7.30
CA HIS A 164 15.77 -1.03 7.19
C HIS A 164 14.99 -0.82 5.89
N PRO A 165 15.56 -1.13 4.72
CA PRO A 165 14.88 -0.96 3.44
C PRO A 165 13.67 -1.89 3.31
N PHE A 166 12.70 -1.51 2.47
CA PHE A 166 11.64 -2.43 2.09
C PHE A 166 12.22 -3.72 1.51
N PRO A 167 11.68 -4.88 1.89
CA PRO A 167 12.17 -6.15 1.37
C PRO A 167 11.99 -6.23 -0.15
N LYS A 168 12.98 -6.80 -0.84
CA LYS A 168 12.91 -7.03 -2.28
C LYS A 168 11.93 -8.17 -2.56
N LEU A 169 10.72 -7.86 -2.99
CA LEU A 169 9.69 -8.84 -3.29
C LEU A 169 9.42 -8.92 -4.78
N ARG A 170 9.18 -10.13 -5.26
CA ARG A 170 8.59 -10.35 -6.58
C ARG A 170 7.06 -10.49 -6.42
N GLY A 171 6.29 -9.63 -7.09
CA GLY A 171 4.82 -9.61 -7.04
C GLY A 171 4.27 -8.56 -6.06
N ASN A 172 2.95 -8.54 -5.92
CA ASN A 172 2.22 -7.54 -5.14
C ASN A 172 1.75 -8.10 -3.80
N GLY A 173 1.80 -7.27 -2.77
CA GLY A 173 1.11 -7.43 -1.50
C GLY A 173 1.98 -7.93 -0.36
N HIS A 174 1.69 -7.39 0.81
CA HIS A 174 2.30 -7.66 2.10
C HIS A 174 3.76 -7.21 2.29
N GLU A 175 4.35 -6.49 1.31
CA GLU A 175 5.65 -5.85 1.47
C GLU A 175 5.64 -4.84 2.64
N ASP A 176 4.57 -4.07 2.73
CA ASP A 176 4.33 -3.09 3.78
C ASP A 176 4.09 -3.74 5.14
N THR A 177 3.26 -4.78 5.17
CA THR A 177 3.00 -5.55 6.38
C THR A 177 4.29 -6.20 6.93
N LEU A 178 5.11 -6.77 6.04
CA LEU A 178 6.39 -7.35 6.43
C LEU A 178 7.33 -6.25 6.94
N TRP A 179 7.47 -5.16 6.18
CA TRP A 179 8.33 -4.05 6.58
C TRP A 179 7.94 -3.50 7.96
N GLY A 180 6.65 -3.22 8.18
CA GLY A 180 6.16 -2.77 9.49
C GLY A 180 6.51 -3.74 10.61
N GLN A 181 6.42 -5.07 10.39
CA GLN A 181 6.78 -6.05 11.41
C GLN A 181 8.27 -6.16 11.66
N LEU A 182 9.12 -5.89 10.67
CA LEU A 182 10.57 -5.85 10.83
C LEU A 182 11.06 -4.65 11.66
N LEU A 183 10.28 -3.57 11.78
CA LEU A 183 10.60 -2.44 12.65
C LEU A 183 10.49 -2.79 14.15
N VAL A 184 9.67 -3.79 14.52
CA VAL A 184 9.46 -4.19 15.91
C VAL A 184 10.75 -4.69 16.59
N PRO A 185 11.45 -5.72 16.04
CA PRO A 185 12.69 -6.19 16.63
C PRO A 185 13.83 -5.15 16.54
N ALA A 186 13.72 -4.16 15.64
CA ALA A 186 14.64 -3.04 15.56
C ALA A 186 14.34 -1.94 16.59
N ASN A 187 13.31 -2.11 17.43
CA ASN A 187 12.86 -1.13 18.43
C ASN A 187 12.53 0.26 17.83
N ILE A 188 12.01 0.29 16.60
CA ILE A 188 11.60 1.51 15.92
C ILE A 188 10.12 1.73 16.17
N SER A 189 9.79 2.84 16.83
CA SER A 189 8.41 3.21 17.14
C SER A 189 7.68 3.73 15.91
N VAL A 190 6.37 3.45 15.83
CA VAL A 190 5.46 3.97 14.80
C VAL A 190 4.37 4.79 15.47
N ARG A 191 4.29 6.07 15.11
CA ARG A 191 3.21 6.98 15.54
C ARG A 191 2.10 6.97 14.50
N TYR A 192 0.85 6.89 14.96
CA TYR A 192 -0.33 6.98 14.09
C TYR A 192 -1.06 8.30 14.32
N ILE A 193 -1.22 9.10 13.27
CA ILE A 193 -1.89 10.40 13.31
C ILE A 193 -3.15 10.40 12.46
N ASP A 194 -4.07 11.34 12.70
CA ASP A 194 -5.26 11.51 11.87
C ASP A 194 -4.98 12.47 10.71
N ASN A 195 -4.16 12.01 9.78
CA ASN A 195 -3.79 12.73 8.56
C ASN A 195 -4.00 11.84 7.32
N PRO A 196 -5.22 11.31 7.12
CA PRO A 196 -5.47 10.35 6.06
C PRO A 196 -5.53 11.01 4.69
N VAL A 197 -5.10 10.26 3.69
CA VAL A 197 -5.36 10.56 2.29
C VAL A 197 -6.63 9.85 1.82
N ILE A 198 -7.28 10.40 0.78
CA ILE A 198 -8.38 9.73 0.08
C ILE A 198 -7.80 8.92 -1.06
N HIS A 199 -7.99 7.61 -1.03
CA HIS A 199 -7.57 6.73 -2.11
C HIS A 199 -8.53 6.84 -3.30
N LEU A 200 -7.99 7.25 -4.46
CA LEU A 200 -8.74 7.48 -5.70
C LEU A 200 -8.62 6.31 -6.69
N GLY A 201 -7.57 5.50 -6.56
CA GLY A 201 -7.20 4.43 -7.48
C GLY A 201 -8.08 3.18 -7.38
N LEU A 202 -9.42 3.34 -7.43
CA LEU A 202 -10.32 2.19 -7.40
C LEU A 202 -10.16 1.31 -8.65
N GLU A 203 -10.07 0.02 -8.43
CA GLU A 203 -9.98 -0.98 -9.48
C GLU A 203 -11.32 -1.71 -9.66
N THR A 204 -11.55 -2.24 -10.86
CA THR A 204 -12.72 -3.09 -11.11
C THR A 204 -12.72 -4.30 -10.18
N ASP A 205 -13.91 -4.75 -9.80
CA ASP A 205 -14.11 -5.85 -8.85
C ASP A 205 -13.36 -7.12 -9.26
N THR A 206 -13.29 -7.40 -10.55
CA THR A 206 -12.54 -8.55 -11.09
C THR A 206 -11.03 -8.38 -10.92
N LYS A 207 -10.51 -7.19 -11.23
CA LYS A 207 -9.07 -6.88 -11.09
C LYS A 207 -8.67 -6.85 -9.61
N PHE A 208 -9.51 -6.24 -8.77
CA PHE A 208 -9.32 -6.24 -7.33
C PHE A 208 -9.29 -7.66 -6.75
N LEU A 209 -10.25 -8.52 -7.16
CA LEU A 209 -10.29 -9.92 -6.71
C LEU A 209 -9.04 -10.70 -7.14
N ALA A 210 -8.55 -10.50 -8.36
CA ALA A 210 -7.31 -11.09 -8.86
C ALA A 210 -6.12 -10.66 -7.99
N LYS A 211 -5.98 -9.36 -7.69
CA LYS A 211 -4.92 -8.84 -6.79
C LYS A 211 -5.02 -9.42 -5.37
N GLN A 212 -6.23 -9.65 -4.85
CA GLN A 212 -6.39 -10.30 -3.55
C GLN A 212 -5.87 -11.75 -3.55
N ARG A 213 -6.00 -12.46 -4.67
CA ARG A 213 -5.41 -13.79 -4.84
C ARG A 213 -3.89 -13.73 -4.91
N GLU A 214 -3.35 -12.82 -5.72
CA GLU A 214 -1.89 -12.59 -5.79
C GLU A 214 -1.30 -12.26 -4.42
N ALA A 215 -1.98 -11.43 -3.63
CA ALA A 215 -1.55 -11.08 -2.28
C ALA A 215 -1.50 -12.31 -1.35
N VAL A 216 -2.46 -13.25 -1.46
CA VAL A 216 -2.41 -14.51 -0.71
C VAL A 216 -1.22 -15.38 -1.14
N GLU A 217 -0.94 -15.48 -2.44
CA GLU A 217 0.21 -16.24 -2.96
C GLU A 217 1.54 -15.57 -2.54
N SER A 218 1.60 -14.23 -2.55
CA SER A 218 2.74 -13.48 -2.04
C SER A 218 2.97 -13.76 -0.56
N LEU A 219 1.89 -13.73 0.24
CA LEU A 219 1.95 -14.02 1.68
C LEU A 219 2.47 -15.43 1.97
N LYS A 220 2.10 -16.44 1.16
CA LYS A 220 2.64 -17.80 1.30
C LYS A 220 4.14 -17.85 1.09
N ARG A 221 4.64 -17.17 0.04
CA ARG A 221 6.08 -17.09 -0.22
C ARG A 221 6.82 -16.40 0.92
N LEU A 222 6.34 -15.22 1.31
CA LEU A 222 6.90 -14.46 2.41
C LEU A 222 6.95 -15.23 3.73
N ARG A 223 5.91 -16.00 4.02
CA ARG A 223 5.87 -16.76 5.26
C ARG A 223 6.85 -17.94 5.28
N LYS A 224 7.29 -18.45 4.14
CA LYS A 224 8.38 -19.44 4.06
C LYS A 224 9.72 -18.81 4.46
N GLU A 225 9.96 -17.57 4.02
CA GLU A 225 11.19 -16.81 4.30
C GLU A 225 11.15 -16.14 5.68
N HIS A 226 9.95 -15.72 6.11
CA HIS A 226 9.68 -15.02 7.37
C HIS A 226 8.57 -15.74 8.16
N PRO A 227 8.85 -16.85 8.85
CA PRO A 227 7.84 -17.65 9.56
C PRO A 227 7.07 -16.89 10.65
N THR A 228 7.65 -15.81 11.16
CA THR A 228 7.04 -14.93 12.17
C THR A 228 6.06 -13.92 11.60
N LEU A 229 5.98 -13.76 10.26
CA LEU A 229 5.06 -12.84 9.60
C LEU A 229 3.61 -13.17 9.96
N ARG A 230 2.91 -12.19 10.52
CA ARG A 230 1.52 -12.36 10.97
C ARG A 230 0.59 -11.42 10.26
N THR A 231 -0.52 -11.97 9.80
CA THR A 231 -1.67 -11.24 9.27
C THR A 231 -2.94 -11.82 9.91
N ARG A 232 -4.09 -11.16 9.74
CA ARG A 232 -5.36 -11.73 10.22
C ARG A 232 -5.62 -13.11 9.61
N LEU A 233 -5.30 -13.30 8.33
CA LEU A 233 -5.46 -14.57 7.63
C LEU A 233 -4.58 -15.65 8.24
N THR A 234 -3.26 -15.39 8.38
CA THR A 234 -2.32 -16.40 8.92
C THR A 234 -2.59 -16.70 10.38
N THR A 235 -2.91 -15.69 11.20
CA THR A 235 -3.27 -15.88 12.61
C THR A 235 -4.51 -16.76 12.76
N PHE A 236 -5.52 -16.55 11.90
CA PHE A 236 -6.72 -17.40 11.90
C PHE A 236 -6.40 -18.82 11.44
N ALA A 237 -5.65 -18.98 10.35
CA ALA A 237 -5.29 -20.28 9.82
C ALA A 237 -4.46 -21.10 10.82
N ASP A 238 -3.51 -20.46 11.52
CA ASP A 238 -2.69 -21.12 12.56
C ASP A 238 -3.52 -21.53 13.77
N ARG A 239 -4.48 -20.69 14.18
CA ARG A 239 -5.33 -20.96 15.35
C ARG A 239 -6.35 -22.06 15.08
N TYR A 240 -6.84 -22.18 13.84
CA TYR A 240 -7.91 -23.10 13.47
C TYR A 240 -7.55 -23.95 12.24
N PRO A 241 -6.44 -24.74 12.28
CA PRO A 241 -5.91 -25.42 11.09
C PRO A 241 -6.89 -26.43 10.49
N LYS A 242 -7.57 -27.24 11.33
CA LYS A 242 -8.56 -28.22 10.87
C LYS A 242 -9.77 -27.55 10.19
N PHE A 243 -10.27 -26.46 10.76
CA PHE A 243 -11.37 -25.70 10.17
C PHE A 243 -10.95 -25.06 8.84
N THR A 244 -9.75 -24.47 8.81
CA THR A 244 -9.22 -23.85 7.60
C THR A 244 -9.02 -24.90 6.48
N ALA A 245 -8.56 -26.11 6.82
CA ALA A 245 -8.46 -27.22 5.87
C ALA A 245 -9.84 -27.60 5.28
N LEU A 246 -10.88 -27.61 6.11
CA LEU A 246 -12.25 -27.88 5.63
C LEU A 246 -12.73 -26.82 4.62
N LEU A 247 -12.33 -25.57 4.79
CA LEU A 247 -12.69 -24.48 3.85
C LEU A 247 -12.11 -24.68 2.44
N ALA A 248 -11.05 -25.46 2.29
CA ALA A 248 -10.48 -25.80 0.98
C ALA A 248 -11.49 -26.52 0.06
N TYR A 249 -12.45 -27.22 0.64
CA TYR A 249 -13.51 -27.94 -0.11
C TYR A 249 -14.70 -27.07 -0.50
N LEU A 250 -14.78 -25.82 -0.04
CA LEU A 250 -15.86 -24.92 -0.44
C LEU A 250 -15.84 -24.67 -1.96
N PRO A 251 -17.01 -24.56 -2.61
CA PRO A 251 -17.08 -24.30 -4.05
C PRO A 251 -16.61 -22.87 -4.35
N GLU A 252 -15.45 -22.76 -4.98
CA GLU A 252 -14.78 -21.48 -5.25
C GLU A 252 -15.65 -20.54 -6.08
N GLU A 253 -16.29 -21.07 -7.13
CA GLU A 253 -17.12 -20.27 -8.02
C GLU A 253 -18.37 -19.66 -7.32
N ARG A 254 -18.95 -20.37 -6.36
CA ARG A 254 -20.04 -19.80 -5.54
C ARG A 254 -19.57 -18.65 -4.65
N LEU A 255 -18.37 -18.77 -4.10
CA LEU A 255 -17.77 -17.69 -3.31
C LEU A 255 -17.42 -16.50 -4.19
N LYS A 256 -16.77 -16.72 -5.33
CA LYS A 256 -16.44 -15.65 -6.31
C LYS A 256 -17.71 -14.92 -6.75
N ARG A 257 -18.76 -15.63 -7.11
CA ARG A 257 -20.04 -15.03 -7.47
C ARG A 257 -20.60 -14.13 -6.36
N ARG A 258 -20.61 -14.59 -5.10
CA ARG A 258 -21.03 -13.76 -3.97
C ARG A 258 -20.17 -12.53 -3.74
N VAL A 259 -18.87 -12.64 -4.00
CA VAL A 259 -17.97 -11.49 -3.92
C VAL A 259 -18.27 -10.47 -5.02
N LEU A 260 -18.37 -10.90 -6.27
CA LEU A 260 -18.53 -10.02 -7.42
C LEU A 260 -19.96 -9.43 -7.54
N GLU A 261 -21.01 -10.24 -7.29
CA GLU A 261 -22.39 -9.78 -7.42
C GLU A 261 -22.90 -9.00 -6.19
N LYS A 262 -22.39 -9.31 -4.99
CA LYS A 262 -22.90 -8.75 -3.72
C LYS A 262 -21.87 -7.95 -2.93
N GLY A 263 -20.64 -7.78 -3.43
CA GLY A 263 -19.56 -7.13 -2.69
C GLY A 263 -19.28 -7.79 -1.32
N SER A 264 -19.51 -9.11 -1.18
CA SER A 264 -19.48 -9.79 0.12
C SER A 264 -18.06 -9.97 0.65
N LEU A 265 -17.67 -9.18 1.63
CA LEU A 265 -16.35 -9.29 2.28
C LEU A 265 -16.20 -10.57 3.09
N ARG A 266 -17.30 -11.16 3.61
CA ARG A 266 -17.25 -12.47 4.26
C ARG A 266 -16.91 -13.58 3.27
N ALA A 267 -17.50 -13.54 2.07
CA ALA A 267 -17.16 -14.49 1.01
C ALA A 267 -15.71 -14.32 0.54
N LEU A 268 -15.21 -13.09 0.48
CA LEU A 268 -13.81 -12.78 0.19
C LEU A 268 -12.87 -13.35 1.27
N ASP A 269 -13.19 -13.20 2.56
CA ASP A 269 -12.40 -13.77 3.64
C ASP A 269 -12.32 -15.31 3.53
N LEU A 270 -13.45 -15.98 3.19
CA LEU A 270 -13.47 -17.43 2.95
C LEU A 270 -12.65 -17.83 1.70
N LEU A 271 -12.73 -17.05 0.62
CA LEU A 271 -11.88 -17.27 -0.57
C LEU A 271 -10.40 -17.18 -0.23
N LYS A 272 -9.99 -16.15 0.51
CA LYS A 272 -8.59 -15.99 0.94
C LYS A 272 -8.10 -17.18 1.77
N LEU A 273 -8.93 -17.69 2.69
CA LEU A 273 -8.61 -18.87 3.47
C LEU A 273 -8.51 -20.13 2.60
N LYS A 274 -9.42 -20.28 1.63
CA LYS A 274 -9.36 -21.38 0.65
C LYS A 274 -8.09 -21.30 -0.18
N TRP A 275 -7.76 -20.13 -0.74
CA TRP A 275 -6.53 -19.95 -1.51
C TRP A 275 -5.28 -20.17 -0.66
N TRP A 276 -5.29 -19.78 0.63
CA TRP A 276 -4.20 -20.06 1.56
C TRP A 276 -3.92 -21.55 1.69
N MET A 277 -4.95 -22.38 1.78
CA MET A 277 -4.82 -23.84 1.90
C MET A 277 -4.42 -24.53 0.59
N HIS A 278 -4.76 -23.92 -0.56
CA HIS A 278 -4.41 -24.49 -1.86
C HIS A 278 -2.89 -24.53 -2.04
N GLY A 279 -2.33 -25.72 -2.24
CA GLY A 279 -0.88 -25.96 -2.33
C GLY A 279 -0.20 -26.26 -0.99
N LEU A 280 -0.91 -26.19 0.15
CA LEU A 280 -0.45 -26.69 1.45
C LEU A 280 -0.97 -28.09 1.77
N LEU A 281 -2.05 -28.50 1.11
CA LEU A 281 -2.57 -29.88 1.20
C LEU A 281 -1.79 -30.74 0.20
N PRO A 282 -1.37 -31.97 0.59
CA PRO A 282 -0.85 -32.92 -0.38
C PRO A 282 -1.92 -33.13 -1.46
N THR A 283 -1.49 -33.15 -2.72
CA THR A 283 -2.37 -33.55 -3.84
C THR A 283 -2.91 -34.93 -3.52
N MET A 284 -4.17 -35.03 -3.12
CA MET A 284 -4.86 -36.33 -3.14
C MET A 284 -4.97 -36.69 -4.62
N ASN A 285 -4.11 -37.57 -5.09
CA ASN A 285 -4.29 -38.26 -6.33
C ASN A 285 -5.54 -39.11 -6.15
N TYR A 286 -6.66 -38.70 -6.74
CA TYR A 286 -7.81 -39.56 -6.95
C TYR A 286 -7.36 -40.61 -7.96
N VAL A 287 -7.12 -41.83 -7.46
CA VAL A 287 -7.01 -43.05 -8.26
C VAL A 287 -8.43 -43.49 -8.67
#